data_53704522063253dd5c4d2d23e4641869
#
_entry.id   53704522063253dd5c4d2d23e4641869
#
_cell.length_a   1.000
_cell.length_b   1.000
_cell.length_c   1.000
_cell.angle_alpha   90.00
_cell.angle_beta   90.00
_cell.angle_gamma   90.00
#
_symmetry.space_group_name_H-M   'P 1'
#
loop_
_entity.id
_entity.type
_entity.pdbx_description
1 polymer ?
#
loop_
_entity_poly.entity_id
_entity_poly.type
_entity_poly.pdbx_seq_one_letter_code
_entity_poly.pdbx_strand_id
1 'polypeptide(L)'
;MIHERAGIAPAASAITAKGAWNLIMDTLKLTYFDFPGGRAEPARLALHIGGIAFEDHRFAPAEFAQVCKHTPLHQVPVLHVNGLQVTQSDAITRYAGRLAGLYPEDPFQALLCDEVMGALEDLNIKVGATFGLGADELRSARGALVADALPRYLRWLDAQLEGRGGEYFADGRLTIADLKAFVVARWLCSGKLDHIPTGLVAGVAPGLEAHMQRIGSIPAITHYYAGLGLA
;
A
#
# COMPACT_ATOMS: atom_id res chain seq x y z
N MET A 1 53.97 28.06 15.65
CA MET A 1 52.55 28.49 15.71
C MET A 1 51.68 27.26 15.44
N ILE A 2 51.16 26.68 16.51
CA ILE A 2 50.39 25.43 16.50
C ILE A 2 48.92 25.84 16.54
N HIS A 3 48.18 25.53 15.46
CA HIS A 3 46.73 25.75 15.44
C HIS A 3 46.03 24.60 16.17
N GLU A 4 45.48 24.93 17.30
CA GLU A 4 44.58 24.13 18.13
C GLU A 4 43.29 23.89 17.36
N ARG A 5 42.96 22.62 17.08
CA ARG A 5 41.66 22.24 16.53
C ARG A 5 40.68 22.12 17.70
N ALA A 6 39.70 23.00 17.71
CA ALA A 6 38.58 22.92 18.63
C ALA A 6 37.79 21.61 18.38
N GLY A 7 37.77 20.75 19.37
CA GLY A 7 36.99 19.53 19.38
C GLY A 7 35.51 19.85 19.50
N ILE A 8 34.72 19.40 18.52
CA ILE A 8 33.23 19.37 18.61
C ILE A 8 32.89 18.20 19.51
N ALA A 9 32.43 18.48 20.72
CA ALA A 9 31.89 17.47 21.62
C ALA A 9 30.59 16.91 21.05
N PRO A 10 30.33 15.60 21.14
CA PRO A 10 29.06 15.04 20.74
C PRO A 10 27.99 15.42 21.75
N ALA A 11 26.95 16.08 21.31
CA ALA A 11 25.74 16.33 22.10
C ALA A 11 25.00 14.99 22.32
N ALA A 12 25.40 14.28 23.37
CA ALA A 12 24.59 13.20 23.93
C ALA A 12 23.48 13.83 24.78
N SER A 13 22.39 14.19 24.16
CA SER A 13 21.14 14.48 24.87
C SER A 13 20.22 13.29 24.68
N ALA A 14 20.12 12.50 25.72
CA ALA A 14 19.16 11.41 25.86
C ALA A 14 17.73 11.94 25.64
N ILE A 15 17.11 11.54 24.54
CA ILE A 15 15.66 11.63 24.41
C ILE A 15 15.08 10.37 25.08
N THR A 16 15.09 10.36 26.41
CA THR A 16 14.20 9.54 27.20
C THR A 16 12.92 10.33 27.37
N ALA A 17 12.03 10.20 26.42
CA ALA A 17 10.64 10.56 26.58
C ALA A 17 9.79 9.52 25.86
N LYS A 18 9.60 8.37 26.52
CA LYS A 18 8.31 7.70 26.42
C LYS A 18 7.30 8.66 27.05
N GLY A 19 6.95 9.71 26.32
CA GLY A 19 5.79 10.52 26.61
C GLY A 19 4.61 9.57 26.62
N ALA A 20 3.93 9.46 27.75
CA ALA A 20 2.60 8.92 27.82
C ALA A 20 1.75 9.73 26.83
N TRP A 21 1.62 9.22 25.61
CA TRP A 21 0.58 9.66 24.70
C TRP A 21 -0.71 9.33 25.44
N ASN A 22 -1.38 10.36 25.95
CA ASN A 22 -2.74 10.21 26.41
C ASN A 22 -3.49 9.42 25.34
N LEU A 23 -3.93 8.22 25.68
CA LEU A 23 -4.79 7.36 24.88
C LEU A 23 -6.20 7.97 24.75
N ILE A 24 -6.28 9.19 24.22
CA ILE A 24 -7.45 9.61 23.50
C ILE A 24 -7.28 8.89 22.17
N MET A 25 -8.03 7.81 21.97
CA MET A 25 -8.02 7.09 20.71
C MET A 25 -8.34 8.10 19.62
N ASP A 26 -7.39 8.29 18.69
CA ASP A 26 -7.60 9.17 17.54
C ASP A 26 -8.88 8.74 16.83
N THR A 27 -9.75 9.70 16.49
CA THR A 27 -10.88 9.41 15.62
C THR A 27 -10.37 9.33 14.19
N LEU A 28 -10.46 8.14 13.61
CA LEU A 28 -10.02 7.86 12.25
C LEU A 28 -11.23 7.68 11.35
N LYS A 29 -11.24 8.39 10.19
CA LYS A 29 -12.23 8.18 9.13
C LYS A 29 -11.52 8.08 7.80
N LEU A 30 -11.57 6.91 7.16
CA LEU A 30 -11.00 6.65 5.85
C LEU A 30 -12.08 6.74 4.78
N THR A 31 -11.94 7.69 3.86
CA THR A 31 -12.89 7.91 2.77
C THR A 31 -12.33 7.35 1.46
N TYR A 32 -13.05 6.40 0.87
CA TYR A 32 -12.70 5.80 -0.42
C TYR A 32 -13.92 5.12 -1.07
N PHE A 33 -13.76 4.67 -2.31
CA PHE A 33 -14.79 3.94 -3.04
C PHE A 33 -15.29 2.69 -2.31
N ASP A 34 -16.56 2.36 -2.54
CA ASP A 34 -17.21 1.14 -2.04
C ASP A 34 -16.95 -0.04 -2.98
N PHE A 35 -15.71 -0.48 -2.99
CA PHE A 35 -15.30 -1.78 -3.55
C PHE A 35 -14.08 -2.33 -2.80
N PRO A 36 -13.88 -3.65 -2.80
CA PRO A 36 -12.68 -4.26 -2.25
C PRO A 36 -11.51 -4.06 -3.19
N GLY A 37 -10.39 -3.57 -2.65
CA GLY A 37 -9.18 -3.28 -3.44
C GLY A 37 -8.92 -1.79 -3.61
N GLY A 38 -8.06 -1.47 -4.58
CA GLY A 38 -7.62 -0.09 -4.85
C GLY A 38 -6.68 0.49 -3.80
N ARG A 39 -6.47 1.81 -3.88
CA ARG A 39 -5.41 2.50 -3.12
C ARG A 39 -5.66 2.60 -1.61
N ALA A 40 -6.90 2.49 -1.14
CA ALA A 40 -7.20 2.51 0.30
C ALA A 40 -7.07 1.14 0.96
N GLU A 41 -7.13 0.06 0.19
CA GLU A 41 -7.24 -1.29 0.72
C GLU A 41 -6.04 -1.72 1.59
N PRO A 42 -4.78 -1.40 1.26
CA PRO A 42 -3.66 -1.72 2.15
C PRO A 42 -3.80 -1.06 3.54
N ALA A 43 -4.32 0.17 3.60
CA ALA A 43 -4.58 0.85 4.86
C ALA A 43 -5.75 0.22 5.63
N ARG A 44 -6.85 -0.15 4.94
CA ARG A 44 -7.97 -0.89 5.54
C ARG A 44 -7.51 -2.19 6.18
N LEU A 45 -6.73 -2.98 5.43
CA LEU A 45 -6.17 -4.24 5.92
C LEU A 45 -5.26 -4.02 7.13
N ALA A 46 -4.38 -3.02 7.08
CA ALA A 46 -3.50 -2.70 8.19
C ALA A 46 -4.28 -2.34 9.46
N LEU A 47 -5.27 -1.45 9.35
CA LEU A 47 -6.12 -1.04 10.48
C LEU A 47 -6.92 -2.23 11.03
N HIS A 48 -7.48 -3.07 10.15
CA HIS A 48 -8.23 -4.27 10.54
C HIS A 48 -7.33 -5.29 11.26
N ILE A 49 -6.15 -5.60 10.72
CA ILE A 49 -5.19 -6.53 11.35
C ILE A 49 -4.73 -6.02 12.71
N GLY A 50 -4.49 -4.71 12.83
CA GLY A 50 -4.09 -4.07 14.08
C GLY A 50 -5.21 -3.91 15.10
N GLY A 51 -6.47 -4.25 14.76
CA GLY A 51 -7.62 -4.01 15.64
C GLY A 51 -7.88 -2.52 15.91
N ILE A 52 -7.46 -1.65 15.02
CA ILE A 52 -7.60 -0.20 15.15
C ILE A 52 -9.00 0.21 14.67
N ALA A 53 -9.76 0.84 15.55
CA ALA A 53 -11.09 1.33 15.23
C ALA A 53 -11.03 2.54 14.28
N PHE A 54 -11.83 2.52 13.21
CA PHE A 54 -11.97 3.63 12.29
C PHE A 54 -13.34 3.61 11.61
N GLU A 55 -13.81 4.75 11.14
CA GLU A 55 -14.96 4.86 10.25
C GLU A 55 -14.49 4.57 8.81
N ASP A 56 -14.96 3.48 8.21
CA ASP A 56 -14.72 3.19 6.79
C ASP A 56 -15.83 3.83 5.94
N HIS A 57 -15.65 5.09 5.61
CA HIS A 57 -16.59 5.85 4.80
C HIS A 57 -16.45 5.48 3.33
N ARG A 58 -17.36 4.63 2.87
CA ARG A 58 -17.42 4.11 1.51
C ARG A 58 -18.50 4.84 0.70
N PHE A 59 -18.20 5.14 -0.56
CA PHE A 59 -19.14 5.78 -1.46
C PHE A 59 -19.12 5.11 -2.86
N ALA A 60 -20.24 5.15 -3.58
CA ALA A 60 -20.33 4.58 -4.91
C ALA A 60 -19.47 5.37 -5.92
N PRO A 61 -18.83 4.74 -6.91
CA PRO A 61 -18.03 5.45 -7.93
C PRO A 61 -18.75 6.60 -8.61
N ALA A 62 -20.07 6.50 -8.80
CA ALA A 62 -20.90 7.56 -9.38
C ALA A 62 -20.95 8.85 -8.53
N GLU A 63 -20.69 8.76 -7.23
CA GLU A 63 -20.69 9.90 -6.30
C GLU A 63 -19.35 10.64 -6.28
N PHE A 64 -18.32 10.11 -6.95
CA PHE A 64 -16.95 10.65 -6.90
C PHE A 64 -16.90 12.14 -7.26
N ALA A 65 -17.63 12.57 -8.29
CA ALA A 65 -17.66 13.98 -8.73
C ALA A 65 -18.16 14.96 -7.65
N GLN A 66 -18.94 14.47 -6.67
CA GLN A 66 -19.38 15.28 -5.54
C GLN A 66 -18.41 15.15 -4.37
N VAL A 67 -17.98 13.93 -4.02
CA VAL A 67 -17.07 13.67 -2.91
C VAL A 67 -15.74 14.38 -3.10
N CYS A 68 -15.17 14.34 -4.31
CA CYS A 68 -13.84 14.91 -4.59
C CYS A 68 -13.78 16.45 -4.41
N LYS A 69 -14.92 17.15 -4.50
CA LYS A 69 -14.97 18.61 -4.23
C LYS A 69 -14.60 18.98 -2.79
N HIS A 70 -14.75 18.02 -1.87
CA HIS A 70 -14.49 18.19 -0.45
C HIS A 70 -13.20 17.50 0.01
N THR A 71 -12.37 17.04 -0.93
CA THR A 71 -11.11 16.37 -0.64
C THR A 71 -9.92 17.19 -1.14
N PRO A 72 -8.78 17.15 -0.43
CA PRO A 72 -7.56 17.76 -0.93
C PRO A 72 -7.17 17.16 -2.29
N LEU A 73 -6.68 17.97 -3.20
CA LEU A 73 -6.24 17.57 -4.54
C LEU A 73 -7.34 16.90 -5.38
N HIS A 74 -8.61 16.97 -4.98
CA HIS A 74 -9.75 16.32 -5.65
C HIS A 74 -9.53 14.82 -5.87
N GLN A 75 -8.93 14.15 -4.89
CA GLN A 75 -8.54 12.74 -4.96
C GLN A 75 -8.96 11.98 -3.70
N VAL A 76 -9.06 10.67 -3.82
CA VAL A 76 -9.23 9.72 -2.72
C VAL A 76 -8.16 8.61 -2.85
N PRO A 77 -7.72 7.96 -1.76
CA PRO A 77 -8.25 8.03 -0.40
C PRO A 77 -7.90 9.34 0.34
N VAL A 78 -8.75 9.67 1.32
CA VAL A 78 -8.48 10.69 2.33
C VAL A 78 -8.68 10.05 3.71
N LEU A 79 -7.72 10.25 4.60
CA LEU A 79 -7.84 9.90 6.01
C LEU A 79 -8.08 11.17 6.83
N HIS A 80 -9.11 11.17 7.66
CA HIS A 80 -9.27 12.17 8.71
C HIS A 80 -8.70 11.62 10.01
N VAL A 81 -7.82 12.38 10.64
CA VAL A 81 -7.28 12.11 11.97
C VAL A 81 -7.69 13.26 12.86
N ASN A 82 -8.57 13.04 13.81
CA ASN A 82 -9.13 14.08 14.68
C ASN A 82 -9.70 15.31 13.88
N GLY A 83 -10.29 15.02 12.73
CA GLY A 83 -10.84 16.04 11.83
C GLY A 83 -9.84 16.65 10.83
N LEU A 84 -8.54 16.45 10.99
CA LEU A 84 -7.53 16.87 10.01
C LEU A 84 -7.53 15.94 8.79
N GLN A 85 -7.70 16.50 7.60
CA GLN A 85 -7.63 15.74 6.35
C GLN A 85 -6.18 15.48 5.92
N VAL A 86 -5.86 14.22 5.66
CA VAL A 86 -4.57 13.76 5.12
C VAL A 86 -4.82 13.00 3.84
N THR A 87 -4.06 13.29 2.80
CA THR A 87 -4.13 12.62 1.49
C THR A 87 -2.86 11.83 1.21
N GLN A 88 -2.77 11.20 0.04
CA GLN A 88 -1.69 10.31 -0.41
C GLN A 88 -1.77 8.90 0.20
N SER A 89 -2.16 7.93 -0.64
CA SER A 89 -2.42 6.56 -0.21
C SER A 89 -1.25 5.92 0.53
N ASP A 90 -0.03 6.16 0.08
CA ASP A 90 1.16 5.58 0.73
C ASP A 90 1.46 6.23 2.08
N ALA A 91 1.22 7.54 2.23
CA ALA A 91 1.33 8.20 3.53
C ALA A 91 0.29 7.65 4.52
N ILE A 92 -0.96 7.51 4.07
CA ILE A 92 -2.06 6.93 4.83
C ILE A 92 -1.73 5.49 5.23
N THR A 93 -1.23 4.67 4.29
CA THR A 93 -0.87 3.28 4.54
C THR A 93 0.29 3.16 5.54
N ARG A 94 1.32 4.03 5.45
CA ARG A 94 2.40 4.07 6.45
C ARG A 94 1.88 4.44 7.84
N TYR A 95 0.99 5.41 7.94
CA TYR A 95 0.40 5.79 9.21
C TYR A 95 -0.41 4.62 9.81
N ALA A 96 -1.29 4.00 9.03
CA ALA A 96 -2.04 2.81 9.44
C ALA A 96 -1.09 1.66 9.84
N GLY A 97 -0.04 1.43 9.07
CA GLY A 97 0.98 0.42 9.37
C GLY A 97 1.73 0.69 10.67
N ARG A 98 2.04 1.95 10.99
CA ARG A 98 2.66 2.30 12.28
C ARG A 98 1.73 2.04 13.45
N LEU A 99 0.45 2.40 13.34
CA LEU A 99 -0.54 2.12 14.37
C LEU A 99 -0.74 0.63 14.60
N ALA A 100 -0.71 -0.16 13.52
CA ALA A 100 -0.91 -1.61 13.54
C ALA A 100 0.37 -2.42 13.84
N GLY A 101 1.53 -1.78 14.00
CA GLY A 101 2.81 -2.48 14.13
C GLY A 101 3.28 -3.19 12.85
N LEU A 102 2.76 -2.80 11.68
CA LEU A 102 3.06 -3.40 10.37
C LEU A 102 4.00 -2.55 9.50
N TYR A 103 4.68 -1.57 10.10
CA TYR A 103 5.73 -0.79 9.46
C TYR A 103 7.03 -0.99 10.21
N PRO A 104 8.18 -1.21 9.53
CA PRO A 104 9.45 -1.46 10.21
C PRO A 104 9.91 -0.28 11.06
N GLU A 105 10.50 -0.57 12.23
CA GLU A 105 11.15 0.43 13.08
C GLU A 105 12.60 0.68 12.64
N ASP A 106 13.28 -0.37 12.16
CA ASP A 106 14.64 -0.25 11.63
C ASP A 106 14.64 0.59 10.34
N PRO A 107 15.47 1.64 10.24
CA PRO A 107 15.45 2.54 9.08
C PRO A 107 15.79 1.86 7.76
N PHE A 108 16.63 0.83 7.76
CA PHE A 108 16.96 0.12 6.53
C PHE A 108 15.81 -0.79 6.07
N GLN A 109 15.17 -1.49 7.01
CA GLN A 109 13.99 -2.27 6.71
C GLN A 109 12.81 -1.39 6.26
N ALA A 110 12.67 -0.20 6.85
CA ALA A 110 11.69 0.81 6.41
C ALA A 110 11.98 1.28 4.97
N LEU A 111 13.26 1.50 4.62
CA LEU A 111 13.66 1.82 3.24
C LEU A 111 13.27 0.70 2.27
N LEU A 112 13.52 -0.57 2.60
CA LEU A 112 13.15 -1.71 1.77
C LEU A 112 11.62 -1.84 1.62
N CYS A 113 10.88 -1.58 2.69
CA CYS A 113 9.41 -1.52 2.66
C CYS A 113 8.92 -0.42 1.70
N ASP A 114 9.47 0.78 1.82
CA ASP A 114 9.09 1.94 1.02
C ASP A 114 9.48 1.82 -0.45
N GLU A 115 10.59 1.17 -0.77
CA GLU A 115 11.02 0.85 -2.12
C GLU A 115 9.94 0.02 -2.85
N VAL A 116 9.45 -1.04 -2.21
CA VAL A 116 8.37 -1.88 -2.75
C VAL A 116 7.06 -1.10 -2.87
N MET A 117 6.71 -0.30 -1.86
CA MET A 117 5.52 0.55 -1.88
C MET A 117 5.54 1.51 -3.08
N GLY A 118 6.68 2.15 -3.35
CA GLY A 118 6.87 3.05 -4.49
C GLY A 118 6.75 2.34 -5.84
N ALA A 119 7.41 1.19 -6.00
CA ALA A 119 7.33 0.40 -7.24
C ALA A 119 5.88 -0.05 -7.54
N LEU A 120 5.13 -0.43 -6.52
CA LEU A 120 3.72 -0.80 -6.67
C LEU A 120 2.84 0.42 -7.02
N GLU A 121 3.18 1.61 -6.52
CA GLU A 121 2.46 2.84 -6.92
C GLU A 121 2.75 3.21 -8.37
N ASP A 122 3.96 3.03 -8.84
CA ASP A 122 4.29 3.20 -10.26
C ASP A 122 3.43 2.30 -11.16
N LEU A 123 3.19 1.04 -10.76
CA LEU A 123 2.28 0.14 -11.47
C LEU A 123 0.83 0.66 -11.44
N ASN A 124 0.35 1.09 -10.27
CA ASN A 124 -0.97 1.66 -10.11
C ASN A 124 -1.18 2.88 -11.02
N ILE A 125 -0.17 3.76 -11.13
CA ILE A 125 -0.21 4.95 -11.99
C ILE A 125 -0.26 4.54 -13.46
N LYS A 126 0.59 3.59 -13.89
CA LYS A 126 0.66 3.13 -15.28
C LYS A 126 -0.65 2.48 -15.73
N VAL A 127 -1.22 1.59 -14.94
CA VAL A 127 -2.51 0.96 -15.24
C VAL A 127 -3.65 1.99 -15.12
N GLY A 128 -3.60 2.84 -14.10
CA GLY A 128 -4.58 3.90 -13.87
C GLY A 128 -4.71 4.88 -15.03
N ALA A 129 -3.60 5.20 -15.69
CA ALA A 129 -3.58 6.08 -16.87
C ALA A 129 -4.34 5.49 -18.09
N THR A 130 -4.70 4.22 -18.05
CA THR A 130 -5.49 3.58 -19.14
C THR A 130 -7.00 3.66 -18.92
N PHE A 131 -7.46 4.11 -17.76
CA PHE A 131 -8.90 4.26 -17.52
C PHE A 131 -9.48 5.45 -18.27
N GLY A 132 -10.66 5.23 -18.85
CA GLY A 132 -11.35 6.26 -19.65
C GLY A 132 -10.90 6.38 -21.10
N LEU A 133 -9.92 5.55 -21.54
CA LEU A 133 -9.54 5.47 -22.94
C LEU A 133 -10.61 4.80 -23.80
N GLY A 134 -10.69 5.16 -25.09
CA GLY A 134 -11.49 4.45 -26.05
C GLY A 134 -11.03 3.00 -26.28
N ALA A 135 -11.89 2.14 -26.83
CA ALA A 135 -11.63 0.69 -26.89
C ALA A 135 -10.30 0.32 -27.59
N ASP A 136 -9.99 0.95 -28.70
CA ASP A 136 -8.75 0.66 -29.46
C ASP A 136 -7.51 1.22 -28.77
N GLU A 137 -7.61 2.43 -28.19
CA GLU A 137 -6.54 3.04 -27.39
C GLU A 137 -6.27 2.22 -26.13
N LEU A 138 -7.33 1.77 -25.43
CA LEU A 138 -7.23 0.90 -24.26
C LEU A 138 -6.50 -0.39 -24.58
N ARG A 139 -6.89 -1.06 -25.68
CA ARG A 139 -6.23 -2.29 -26.16
C ARG A 139 -4.75 -2.06 -26.42
N SER A 140 -4.42 -1.00 -27.15
CA SER A 140 -3.05 -0.64 -27.50
C SER A 140 -2.22 -0.32 -26.24
N ALA A 141 -2.73 0.56 -25.36
CA ALA A 141 -2.04 0.98 -24.15
C ALA A 141 -1.79 -0.19 -23.18
N ARG A 142 -2.81 -1.02 -22.92
CA ARG A 142 -2.65 -2.18 -22.04
C ARG A 142 -1.82 -3.29 -22.68
N GLY A 143 -1.91 -3.47 -24.00
CA GLY A 143 -1.01 -4.36 -24.74
C GLY A 143 0.46 -3.97 -24.58
N ALA A 144 0.78 -2.68 -24.66
CA ALA A 144 2.13 -2.16 -24.41
C ALA A 144 2.58 -2.38 -22.96
N LEU A 145 1.67 -2.19 -21.97
CA LEU A 145 1.98 -2.48 -20.57
C LEU A 145 2.30 -3.97 -20.34
N VAL A 146 1.52 -4.86 -20.93
CA VAL A 146 1.73 -6.32 -20.84
C VAL A 146 3.00 -6.77 -21.52
N ALA A 147 3.41 -6.08 -22.61
CA ALA A 147 4.63 -6.42 -23.36
C ALA A 147 5.92 -6.01 -22.61
N ASP A 148 5.90 -4.93 -21.82
CA ASP A 148 7.12 -4.39 -21.17
C ASP A 148 6.96 -4.08 -19.68
N ALA A 149 6.20 -3.04 -19.33
CA ALA A 149 6.25 -2.47 -18.00
C ALA A 149 5.77 -3.47 -16.93
N LEU A 150 4.62 -4.12 -17.12
CA LEU A 150 4.10 -5.06 -16.13
C LEU A 150 5.06 -6.24 -15.87
N PRO A 151 5.55 -6.97 -16.88
CA PRO A 151 6.53 -8.03 -16.64
C PRO A 151 7.82 -7.57 -15.96
N ARG A 152 8.30 -6.37 -16.29
CA ARG A 152 9.53 -5.83 -15.70
C ARG A 152 9.37 -5.57 -14.21
N TYR A 153 8.30 -4.89 -13.79
CA TYR A 153 8.02 -4.62 -12.37
C TYR A 153 7.69 -5.90 -11.61
N LEU A 154 6.90 -6.80 -12.18
CA LEU A 154 6.54 -8.07 -11.54
C LEU A 154 7.77 -8.94 -11.29
N ARG A 155 8.67 -9.09 -12.27
CA ARG A 155 9.93 -9.83 -12.09
C ARG A 155 10.85 -9.16 -11.06
N TRP A 156 10.88 -7.83 -11.04
CA TRP A 156 11.66 -7.11 -10.03
C TRP A 156 11.10 -7.38 -8.62
N LEU A 157 9.77 -7.31 -8.43
CA LEU A 157 9.13 -7.64 -7.16
C LEU A 157 9.41 -9.08 -6.75
N ASP A 158 9.33 -10.02 -7.68
CA ASP A 158 9.63 -11.44 -7.46
C ASP A 158 11.08 -11.64 -6.96
N ALA A 159 12.04 -11.01 -7.64
CA ALA A 159 13.45 -11.05 -7.27
C ALA A 159 13.72 -10.38 -5.91
N GLN A 160 13.03 -9.25 -5.60
CA GLN A 160 13.15 -8.64 -4.27
C GLN A 160 12.63 -9.56 -3.18
N LEU A 161 11.51 -10.21 -3.40
CA LEU A 161 10.93 -11.17 -2.46
C LEU A 161 11.87 -12.36 -2.24
N GLU A 162 12.37 -12.97 -3.32
CA GLU A 162 13.32 -14.09 -3.26
C GLU A 162 14.61 -13.69 -2.52
N GLY A 163 15.22 -12.56 -2.88
CA GLY A 163 16.45 -12.05 -2.27
C GLY A 163 16.31 -11.71 -0.78
N ARG A 164 15.07 -11.60 -0.27
CA ARG A 164 14.75 -11.30 1.14
C ARG A 164 14.18 -12.52 1.88
N GLY A 165 14.35 -13.72 1.35
CA GLY A 165 13.95 -14.99 1.99
C GLY A 165 12.63 -15.57 1.49
N GLY A 166 11.96 -14.93 0.53
CA GLY A 166 10.79 -15.48 -0.16
C GLY A 166 9.45 -15.34 0.58
N GLU A 167 9.45 -14.91 1.85
CA GLU A 167 8.22 -14.83 2.64
C GLU A 167 7.64 -13.41 2.72
N TYR A 168 8.48 -12.41 3.01
CA TYR A 168 8.07 -11.02 3.20
C TYR A 168 9.04 -10.04 2.54
N PHE A 169 8.53 -8.88 2.15
CA PHE A 169 9.34 -7.86 1.48
C PHE A 169 10.30 -7.11 2.41
N ALA A 170 10.02 -7.05 3.71
CA ALA A 170 10.89 -6.37 4.67
C ALA A 170 10.71 -6.96 6.08
N ASP A 171 11.72 -6.76 6.94
CA ASP A 171 11.67 -7.00 8.38
C ASP A 171 11.39 -8.47 8.77
N GLY A 172 11.48 -9.42 7.83
CA GLY A 172 11.22 -10.85 8.05
C GLY A 172 9.82 -11.17 8.58
N ARG A 173 8.88 -10.25 8.43
CA ARG A 173 7.49 -10.37 8.90
C ARG A 173 6.51 -9.60 8.01
N LEU A 174 5.23 -9.82 8.23
CA LEU A 174 4.18 -9.07 7.52
C LEU A 174 4.35 -7.56 7.72
N THR A 175 4.40 -6.82 6.59
CA THR A 175 4.47 -5.36 6.55
C THR A 175 3.41 -4.79 5.59
N ILE A 176 3.28 -3.48 5.57
CA ILE A 176 2.40 -2.79 4.60
C ILE A 176 2.84 -2.99 3.15
N ALA A 177 4.12 -3.30 2.89
CA ALA A 177 4.59 -3.64 1.55
C ALA A 177 3.93 -4.94 1.05
N ASP A 178 3.83 -5.94 1.91
CA ASP A 178 3.18 -7.23 1.62
C ASP A 178 1.68 -7.03 1.37
N LEU A 179 1.02 -6.20 2.17
CA LEU A 179 -0.39 -5.88 1.99
C LEU A 179 -0.65 -5.17 0.66
N LYS A 180 0.19 -4.19 0.30
CA LYS A 180 0.05 -3.48 -0.99
C LYS A 180 0.36 -4.41 -2.16
N ALA A 181 1.39 -5.25 -2.06
CA ALA A 181 1.72 -6.25 -3.08
C ALA A 181 0.57 -7.24 -3.29
N PHE A 182 -0.01 -7.75 -2.21
CA PHE A 182 -1.20 -8.61 -2.26
C PHE A 182 -2.37 -7.93 -3.00
N VAL A 183 -2.70 -6.69 -2.65
CA VAL A 183 -3.81 -5.96 -3.25
C VAL A 183 -3.57 -5.71 -4.74
N VAL A 184 -2.36 -5.30 -5.14
CA VAL A 184 -2.03 -5.03 -6.55
C VAL A 184 -1.98 -6.32 -7.36
N ALA A 185 -1.34 -7.39 -6.87
CA ALA A 185 -1.29 -8.67 -7.57
C ALA A 185 -2.70 -9.25 -7.76
N ARG A 186 -3.52 -9.25 -6.69
CA ARG A 186 -4.94 -9.67 -6.77
C ARG A 186 -5.74 -8.87 -7.79
N TRP A 187 -5.51 -7.57 -7.88
CA TRP A 187 -6.16 -6.72 -8.87
C TRP A 187 -5.76 -7.09 -10.30
N LEU A 188 -4.47 -7.30 -10.56
CA LEU A 188 -3.97 -7.74 -11.87
C LEU A 188 -4.54 -9.09 -12.29
N CYS A 189 -4.74 -10.02 -11.34
CA CYS A 189 -5.30 -11.36 -11.58
C CYS A 189 -6.84 -11.39 -11.63
N SER A 190 -7.53 -10.27 -11.35
CA SER A 190 -8.98 -10.25 -11.09
C SER A 190 -9.88 -10.47 -12.31
N GLY A 191 -9.36 -10.37 -13.54
CA GLY A 191 -10.13 -10.35 -14.77
C GLY A 191 -10.94 -9.05 -15.02
N LYS A 192 -10.83 -8.06 -14.12
CA LYS A 192 -11.51 -6.75 -14.24
C LYS A 192 -10.74 -5.76 -15.13
N LEU A 193 -9.55 -6.12 -15.56
CA LEU A 193 -8.69 -5.29 -16.40
C LEU A 193 -8.65 -5.88 -17.83
N ASP A 194 -9.55 -5.41 -18.70
CA ASP A 194 -9.55 -5.83 -20.10
C ASP A 194 -8.14 -5.77 -20.68
N HIS A 195 -7.77 -6.73 -21.52
CA HIS A 195 -6.46 -6.83 -22.17
C HIS A 195 -5.25 -7.03 -21.25
N ILE A 196 -5.45 -7.26 -19.95
CA ILE A 196 -4.41 -7.74 -19.04
C ILE A 196 -4.74 -9.20 -18.69
N PRO A 197 -3.88 -10.18 -19.08
CA PRO A 197 -4.15 -11.59 -18.80
C PRO A 197 -4.17 -11.89 -17.30
N THR A 198 -5.18 -12.61 -16.83
CA THR A 198 -5.29 -13.01 -15.41
C THR A 198 -4.14 -13.88 -14.92
N GLY A 199 -3.52 -14.65 -15.81
CA GLY A 199 -2.33 -15.47 -15.52
C GLY A 199 -0.99 -14.73 -15.65
N LEU A 200 -0.99 -13.39 -15.86
CA LEU A 200 0.26 -12.64 -16.08
C LEU A 200 1.21 -12.75 -14.88
N VAL A 201 0.70 -12.58 -13.65
CA VAL A 201 1.52 -12.65 -12.43
C VAL A 201 2.12 -14.04 -12.30
N ALA A 202 1.32 -15.10 -12.37
CA ALA A 202 1.78 -16.48 -12.28
C ALA A 202 2.83 -16.84 -13.37
N GLY A 203 2.63 -16.30 -14.59
CA GLY A 203 3.52 -16.58 -15.72
C GLY A 203 4.88 -15.89 -15.66
N VAL A 204 5.01 -14.75 -14.97
CA VAL A 204 6.26 -13.95 -14.97
C VAL A 204 6.89 -13.77 -13.59
N ALA A 205 6.14 -14.01 -12.52
CA ALA A 205 6.53 -13.80 -11.13
C ALA A 205 5.87 -14.85 -10.20
N PRO A 206 6.22 -16.13 -10.33
CA PRO A 206 5.55 -17.21 -9.59
C PRO A 206 5.74 -17.11 -8.07
N GLY A 207 6.84 -16.58 -7.58
CA GLY A 207 7.05 -16.31 -6.15
C GLY A 207 6.11 -15.24 -5.62
N LEU A 208 5.86 -14.18 -6.42
CA LEU A 208 4.88 -13.13 -6.08
C LEU A 208 3.45 -13.69 -6.09
N GLU A 209 3.12 -14.60 -7.02
CA GLU A 209 1.84 -15.30 -7.02
C GLU A 209 1.66 -16.12 -5.73
N ALA A 210 2.67 -16.90 -5.35
CA ALA A 210 2.66 -17.69 -4.11
C ALA A 210 2.56 -16.78 -2.86
N HIS A 211 3.27 -15.64 -2.87
CA HIS A 211 3.16 -14.62 -1.83
C HIS A 211 1.73 -14.08 -1.73
N MET A 212 1.12 -13.70 -2.85
CA MET A 212 -0.27 -13.20 -2.88
C MET A 212 -1.23 -14.22 -2.24
N GLN A 213 -1.12 -15.50 -2.58
CA GLN A 213 -1.95 -16.57 -2.02
C GLN A 213 -1.72 -16.72 -0.52
N ARG A 214 -0.47 -16.72 -0.07
CA ARG A 214 -0.10 -16.82 1.35
C ARG A 214 -0.62 -15.64 2.16
N ILE A 215 -0.43 -14.40 1.69
CA ILE A 215 -0.95 -13.22 2.38
C ILE A 215 -2.49 -13.26 2.43
N GLY A 216 -3.14 -13.64 1.33
CA GLY A 216 -4.60 -13.81 1.28
C GLY A 216 -5.15 -14.86 2.25
N SER A 217 -4.36 -15.88 2.63
CA SER A 217 -4.74 -16.94 3.56
C SER A 217 -4.56 -16.55 5.05
N ILE A 218 -3.99 -15.39 5.36
CA ILE A 218 -3.87 -14.90 6.73
C ILE A 218 -5.27 -14.76 7.36
N PRO A 219 -5.56 -15.38 8.53
CA PRO A 219 -6.91 -15.41 9.10
C PRO A 219 -7.58 -14.04 9.23
N ALA A 220 -6.84 -13.00 9.60
CA ALA A 220 -7.37 -11.64 9.71
C ALA A 220 -7.80 -11.08 8.34
N ILE A 221 -7.06 -11.38 7.27
CA ILE A 221 -7.37 -10.96 5.89
C ILE A 221 -8.57 -11.75 5.36
N THR A 222 -8.58 -13.07 5.57
CA THR A 222 -9.73 -13.90 5.20
C THR A 222 -11.00 -13.44 5.91
N HIS A 223 -10.93 -13.17 7.22
CA HIS A 223 -12.06 -12.65 7.99
C HIS A 223 -12.56 -11.29 7.49
N TYR A 224 -11.62 -10.38 7.15
CA TYR A 224 -11.97 -9.08 6.58
C TYR A 224 -12.77 -9.22 5.28
N TYR A 225 -12.32 -10.04 4.34
CA TYR A 225 -13.02 -10.24 3.07
C TYR A 225 -14.32 -11.02 3.22
N ALA A 226 -14.39 -12.00 4.13
CA ALA A 226 -15.63 -12.70 4.46
C ALA A 226 -16.71 -11.73 5.00
N GLY A 227 -16.31 -10.77 5.82
CA GLY A 227 -17.20 -9.69 6.29
C GLY A 227 -17.75 -8.79 5.19
N LEU A 228 -17.09 -8.76 4.02
CA LEU A 228 -17.54 -8.06 2.81
C LEU A 228 -18.34 -8.97 1.84
N GLY A 229 -18.62 -10.22 2.22
CA GLY A 229 -19.28 -11.20 1.34
C GLY A 229 -18.38 -11.74 0.21
N LEU A 230 -17.06 -11.67 0.39
CA LEU A 230 -16.06 -12.05 -0.60
C LEU A 230 -15.21 -13.22 -0.05
N ALA A 231 -15.83 -14.34 0.20
CA ALA A 231 -15.16 -15.57 0.62
C ALA A 231 -14.70 -16.39 -0.58
#